data_9e0fecc4d62d202da96e8ef10b3680ed
#
_entry.id   9e0fecc4d62d202da96e8ef10b3680ed
#
_cell.length_a   1.000
_cell.length_b   1.000
_cell.length_c   1.000
_cell.angle_alpha   90.00
_cell.angle_beta   90.00
_cell.angle_gamma   90.00
#
_symmetry.space_group_name_H-M   'P 1'
#
loop_
_entity.id
_entity.type
_entity.pdbx_description
1 polymer ?
#
loop_
_entity_poly.entity_id
_entity_poly.type
_entity_poly.pdbx_seq_one_letter_code
_entity_poly.pdbx_strand_id
1 'polypeptide(L)'
;MEATAIMAISDSRSVREVLKTQRIELPSWAFGNSGTRFKVFAQKGVPRTAYEKIDDAAQVHRFTGVAPTVALHIPWDKVDDYADLARHAAEQGVALGTINSNTFQDDDYMLGSVCHPDKRV
;
A
#
# COMPACT_ATOMS: atom_id res chain seq x y z
N MET A 1 -6.75 43.87 -6.58
CA MET A 1 -7.24 42.71 -5.79
C MET A 1 -7.86 41.75 -6.77
N GLU A 2 -7.08 40.81 -7.24
CA GLU A 2 -7.58 39.76 -8.13
C GLU A 2 -8.33 38.71 -7.28
N ALA A 3 -9.59 38.57 -7.57
CA ALA A 3 -10.40 37.50 -7.01
C ALA A 3 -9.91 36.18 -7.62
N THR A 4 -9.31 35.35 -6.78
CA THR A 4 -8.98 33.96 -7.11
C THR A 4 -10.28 33.28 -7.51
N ALA A 5 -10.46 33.05 -8.80
CA ALA A 5 -11.57 32.26 -9.31
C ALA A 5 -11.45 30.84 -8.76
N ILE A 6 -12.26 30.52 -7.76
CA ILE A 6 -12.54 29.14 -7.40
C ILE A 6 -13.22 28.54 -8.64
N MET A 7 -12.44 27.76 -9.40
CA MET A 7 -13.01 26.96 -10.50
C MET A 7 -14.05 26.03 -9.86
N ALA A 8 -15.30 26.38 -9.98
CA ALA A 8 -16.38 25.47 -9.70
C ALA A 8 -16.21 24.27 -10.63
N ILE A 9 -15.96 23.08 -10.06
CA ILE A 9 -16.03 21.82 -10.81
C ILE A 9 -17.51 21.63 -11.18
N SER A 10 -17.91 22.28 -12.26
CA SER A 10 -19.32 22.33 -12.69
C SER A 10 -19.72 21.21 -13.64
N ASP A 11 -18.76 20.37 -14.04
CA ASP A 11 -19.03 19.29 -14.98
C ASP A 11 -18.62 17.92 -14.40
N SER A 12 -19.62 17.10 -14.10
CA SER A 12 -19.43 15.72 -13.63
C SER A 12 -18.64 14.85 -14.61
N ARG A 13 -18.57 15.24 -15.89
CA ARG A 13 -17.77 14.54 -16.91
C ARG A 13 -16.30 14.78 -16.67
N SER A 14 -15.87 16.02 -16.39
CA SER A 14 -14.48 16.36 -16.12
C SER A 14 -13.97 15.65 -14.85
N VAL A 15 -14.78 15.55 -13.81
CA VAL A 15 -14.47 14.81 -12.58
C VAL A 15 -14.27 13.32 -12.88
N ARG A 16 -15.16 12.72 -13.67
CA ARG A 16 -15.04 11.30 -14.06
C ARG A 16 -13.75 11.02 -14.85
N GLU A 17 -13.39 11.90 -15.79
CA GLU A 17 -12.15 11.75 -16.56
C GLU A 17 -10.90 11.83 -15.66
N VAL A 18 -10.88 12.74 -14.70
CA VAL A 18 -9.80 12.82 -13.70
C VAL A 18 -9.75 11.55 -12.85
N LEU A 19 -10.88 11.04 -12.38
CA LEU A 19 -10.94 9.81 -11.58
C LEU A 19 -10.41 8.59 -12.35
N LYS A 20 -10.66 8.49 -13.65
CA LYS A 20 -10.14 7.40 -14.49
C LYS A 20 -8.62 7.41 -14.62
N THR A 21 -7.96 8.54 -14.39
CA THR A 21 -6.49 8.65 -14.46
C THR A 21 -5.80 8.30 -13.15
N GLN A 22 -6.55 8.14 -12.06
CA GLN A 22 -5.96 7.81 -10.76
C GLN A 22 -5.32 6.44 -10.77
N ARG A 23 -4.22 6.34 -10.03
CA ARG A 23 -3.55 5.08 -9.70
C ARG A 23 -3.65 4.86 -8.20
N ILE A 24 -4.04 3.66 -7.82
CA ILE A 24 -4.24 3.27 -6.42
C ILE A 24 -3.12 2.32 -6.04
N GLU A 25 -2.46 2.58 -4.93
CA GLU A 25 -1.55 1.64 -4.33
C GLU A 25 -2.31 0.75 -3.34
N LEU A 26 -2.19 -0.56 -3.50
CA LEU A 26 -2.84 -1.53 -2.63
C LEU A 26 -1.96 -1.85 -1.43
N PRO A 27 -2.46 -1.77 -0.20
CA PRO A 27 -1.69 -2.17 0.97
C PRO A 27 -1.66 -3.70 1.08
N SER A 28 -0.47 -4.29 1.22
CA SER A 28 -0.29 -5.74 1.39
C SER A 28 -1.13 -6.31 2.54
N TRP A 29 -1.26 -5.53 3.60
CA TRP A 29 -2.02 -5.92 4.80
C TRP A 29 -3.55 -5.96 4.61
N ALA A 30 -4.06 -5.49 3.47
CA ALA A 30 -5.46 -5.69 3.10
C ALA A 30 -5.75 -7.13 2.63
N PHE A 31 -4.72 -7.89 2.28
CA PHE A 31 -4.84 -9.25 1.73
C PHE A 31 -4.56 -10.36 2.76
N GLY A 32 -4.44 -10.05 4.01
CA GLY A 32 -4.19 -11.05 5.04
C GLY A 32 -5.44 -11.40 5.86
N ASN A 33 -5.18 -12.02 7.00
CA ASN A 33 -6.22 -12.20 8.00
C ASN A 33 -6.78 -10.86 8.42
N SER A 34 -8.08 -10.79 8.60
CA SER A 34 -8.79 -9.60 9.03
C SER A 34 -9.49 -9.79 10.37
N GLY A 35 -9.96 -8.71 10.95
CA GLY A 35 -10.62 -8.77 12.24
C GLY A 35 -11.12 -7.41 12.70
N THR A 36 -11.23 -7.28 14.01
CA THR A 36 -11.56 -6.02 14.67
C THR A 36 -10.28 -5.32 15.14
N ARG A 37 -10.41 -4.11 15.66
CA ARG A 37 -9.29 -3.43 16.33
C ARG A 37 -8.70 -4.20 17.53
N PHE A 38 -9.42 -5.21 18.04
CA PHE A 38 -9.03 -5.96 19.23
C PHE A 38 -8.48 -7.35 18.92
N LYS A 39 -8.85 -7.94 17.79
CA LYS A 39 -8.45 -9.30 17.44
C LYS A 39 -8.48 -9.53 15.94
N VAL A 40 -7.44 -10.19 15.45
CA VAL A 40 -7.35 -10.72 14.09
C VAL A 40 -7.75 -12.19 14.12
N PHE A 41 -8.61 -12.59 13.18
CA PHE A 41 -9.10 -13.96 13.07
C PHE A 41 -8.41 -14.70 11.94
N ALA A 42 -7.99 -15.93 12.20
CA ALA A 42 -7.43 -16.79 11.15
C ALA A 42 -8.52 -17.17 10.15
N GLN A 43 -8.24 -16.94 8.88
CA GLN A 43 -9.12 -17.26 7.76
C GLN A 43 -8.48 -18.29 6.85
N LYS A 44 -9.28 -19.17 6.24
CA LYS A 44 -8.80 -20.12 5.25
C LYS A 44 -8.62 -19.42 3.89
N GLY A 45 -7.55 -19.79 3.18
CA GLY A 45 -7.33 -19.32 1.82
C GLY A 45 -6.80 -17.88 1.68
N VAL A 46 -6.48 -17.20 2.79
CA VAL A 46 -5.85 -15.89 2.73
C VAL A 46 -4.35 -16.01 2.51
N PRO A 47 -3.73 -15.05 1.82
CA PRO A 47 -2.29 -14.96 1.65
C PRO A 47 -1.56 -14.86 2.99
N ARG A 48 -0.41 -15.51 3.08
CA ARG A 48 0.42 -15.55 4.30
C ARG A 48 1.81 -14.95 4.08
N THR A 49 2.29 -14.98 2.84
CA THR A 49 3.60 -14.46 2.45
C THR A 49 3.46 -13.19 1.64
N ALA A 50 4.53 -12.40 1.54
CA ALA A 50 4.55 -11.23 0.67
C ALA A 50 4.27 -11.58 -0.79
N TYR A 51 4.76 -12.72 -1.26
CA TYR A 51 4.52 -13.23 -2.63
C TYR A 51 3.03 -13.48 -2.88
N GLU A 52 2.38 -14.25 -2.01
CA GLU A 52 0.94 -14.54 -2.13
C GLU A 52 0.07 -13.27 -2.07
N LYS A 53 0.46 -12.28 -1.26
CA LYS A 53 -0.24 -10.99 -1.20
C LYS A 53 -0.08 -10.18 -2.49
N ILE A 54 1.11 -10.26 -3.13
CA ILE A 54 1.35 -9.66 -4.43
C ILE A 54 0.49 -10.33 -5.50
N ASP A 55 0.35 -11.65 -5.47
CA ASP A 55 -0.48 -12.39 -6.41
C ASP A 55 -1.96 -11.96 -6.33
N ASP A 56 -2.48 -11.80 -5.11
CA ASP A 56 -3.84 -11.32 -4.88
C ASP A 56 -4.01 -9.84 -5.31
N ALA A 57 -3.04 -8.98 -5.01
CA ALA A 57 -3.05 -7.60 -5.45
C ALA A 57 -3.00 -7.48 -6.99
N ALA A 58 -2.19 -8.30 -7.63
CA ALA A 58 -2.13 -8.38 -9.09
C ALA A 58 -3.48 -8.82 -9.69
N GLN A 59 -4.19 -9.72 -9.00
CA GLN A 59 -5.54 -10.09 -9.41
C GLN A 59 -6.50 -8.90 -9.37
N VAL A 60 -6.45 -8.10 -8.31
CA VAL A 60 -7.23 -6.86 -8.22
C VAL A 60 -6.86 -5.89 -9.35
N HIS A 61 -5.56 -5.72 -9.63
CA HIS A 61 -5.10 -4.88 -10.73
C HIS A 61 -5.63 -5.37 -12.08
N ARG A 62 -5.57 -6.68 -12.36
CA ARG A 62 -6.10 -7.27 -13.61
C ARG A 62 -7.59 -6.98 -13.81
N PHE A 63 -8.39 -7.00 -12.75
CA PHE A 63 -9.82 -6.71 -12.84
C PHE A 63 -10.16 -5.22 -12.92
N THR A 64 -9.38 -4.36 -12.30
CA THR A 64 -9.72 -2.94 -12.16
C THR A 64 -8.92 -2.02 -13.09
N GLY A 65 -7.71 -2.41 -13.46
CA GLY A 65 -6.79 -1.62 -14.27
C GLY A 65 -6.19 -0.40 -13.54
N VAL A 66 -6.49 -0.18 -12.25
CA VAL A 66 -6.15 1.07 -11.55
C VAL A 66 -5.16 0.92 -10.40
N ALA A 67 -4.78 -0.32 -10.05
CA ALA A 67 -3.96 -0.62 -8.87
C ALA A 67 -2.59 -1.25 -9.25
N PRO A 68 -1.68 -0.50 -9.89
CA PRO A 68 -0.44 -1.04 -10.43
C PRO A 68 0.66 -1.27 -9.39
N THR A 69 0.48 -0.86 -8.14
CA THR A 69 1.52 -0.96 -7.11
C THR A 69 0.99 -1.54 -5.80
N VAL A 70 1.89 -2.18 -5.06
CA VAL A 70 1.62 -2.79 -3.75
C VAL A 70 2.55 -2.20 -2.71
N ALA A 71 1.98 -1.63 -1.64
CA ALA A 71 2.73 -1.18 -0.48
C ALA A 71 3.05 -2.37 0.43
N LEU A 72 4.27 -2.45 0.91
CA LEU A 72 4.72 -3.49 1.86
C LEU A 72 4.63 -2.98 3.30
N HIS A 73 4.36 -3.89 4.23
CA HIS A 73 4.37 -3.60 5.65
C HIS A 73 5.46 -4.40 6.37
N ILE A 74 6.48 -3.73 6.83
CA ILE A 74 7.60 -4.35 7.55
C ILE A 74 7.31 -4.30 9.06
N PRO A 75 7.45 -5.44 9.80
CA PRO A 75 8.18 -6.66 9.42
C PRO A 75 7.35 -7.78 8.78
N TRP A 76 6.02 -7.65 8.63
CA TRP A 76 5.18 -8.77 8.18
C TRP A 76 5.42 -9.23 6.74
N ASP A 77 5.90 -8.32 5.88
CA ASP A 77 6.25 -8.63 4.49
C ASP A 77 7.77 -8.74 4.29
N LYS A 78 8.51 -8.96 5.39
CA LYS A 78 9.96 -9.14 5.31
C LYS A 78 10.30 -10.41 4.54
N VAL A 79 11.21 -10.27 3.58
CA VAL A 79 11.80 -11.36 2.80
C VAL A 79 13.32 -11.26 2.83
N ASP A 80 14.00 -12.33 2.48
CA ASP A 80 15.47 -12.37 2.45
C ASP A 80 16.01 -11.68 1.19
N ASP A 81 15.27 -11.71 0.08
CA ASP A 81 15.65 -11.11 -1.20
C ASP A 81 14.51 -10.24 -1.76
N TYR A 82 14.65 -8.94 -1.59
CA TYR A 82 13.70 -7.97 -2.12
C TYR A 82 13.83 -7.77 -3.64
N ALA A 83 14.96 -8.08 -4.24
CA ALA A 83 15.11 -8.04 -5.69
C ALA A 83 14.31 -9.18 -6.33
N ASP A 84 14.30 -10.35 -5.72
CA ASP A 84 13.46 -11.47 -6.12
C ASP A 84 11.97 -11.12 -5.98
N LEU A 85 11.56 -10.54 -4.86
CA LEU A 85 10.19 -10.11 -4.64
C LEU A 85 9.74 -9.07 -5.69
N ALA A 86 10.62 -8.11 -6.02
CA ALA A 86 10.33 -7.09 -7.05
C ALA A 86 10.19 -7.71 -8.44
N ARG A 87 11.03 -8.70 -8.77
CA ARG A 87 10.91 -9.45 -10.02
C ARG A 87 9.59 -10.20 -10.10
N HIS A 88 9.22 -10.91 -9.02
CA HIS A 88 7.93 -11.60 -8.93
C HIS A 88 6.76 -10.64 -9.15
N ALA A 89 6.76 -9.47 -8.49
CA ALA A 89 5.74 -8.46 -8.68
C ALA A 89 5.63 -8.02 -10.15
N ALA A 90 6.76 -7.76 -10.80
CA ALA A 90 6.80 -7.37 -12.21
C ALA A 90 6.25 -8.47 -13.13
N GLU A 91 6.56 -9.73 -12.87
CA GLU A 91 6.02 -10.90 -13.61
C GLU A 91 4.50 -11.01 -13.46
N GLN A 92 3.96 -10.60 -12.30
CA GLN A 92 2.51 -10.55 -12.06
C GLN A 92 1.85 -9.27 -12.63
N GLY A 93 2.62 -8.33 -13.16
CA GLY A 93 2.11 -7.09 -13.77
C GLY A 93 1.86 -5.94 -12.78
N VAL A 94 2.46 -6.01 -11.60
CA VAL A 94 2.44 -4.93 -10.59
C VAL A 94 3.86 -4.58 -10.17
N ALA A 95 4.02 -3.52 -9.39
CA ALA A 95 5.31 -3.12 -8.84
C ALA A 95 5.24 -2.97 -7.32
N LEU A 96 6.39 -3.07 -6.66
CA LEU A 96 6.50 -2.68 -5.25
C LEU A 96 6.42 -1.15 -5.16
N GLY A 97 5.61 -0.67 -4.24
CA GLY A 97 5.39 0.75 -3.99
C GLY A 97 6.06 1.22 -2.69
N THR A 98 5.28 1.86 -1.84
CA THR A 98 5.77 2.40 -0.57
C THR A 98 6.04 1.30 0.47
N ILE A 99 6.86 1.65 1.45
CA ILE A 99 7.12 0.81 2.62
C ILE A 99 6.48 1.48 3.83
N ASN A 100 5.62 0.74 4.52
CA ASN A 100 5.09 1.10 5.82
C ASN A 100 5.84 0.31 6.89
N SER A 101 6.48 0.99 7.81
CA SER A 101 7.23 0.39 8.91
C SER A 101 6.42 0.37 10.20
N ASN A 102 6.61 -0.65 11.03
CA ASN A 102 5.94 -0.75 12.34
C ASN A 102 6.67 0.07 13.41
N THR A 103 6.95 1.34 13.11
CA THR A 103 7.67 2.25 14.01
C THR A 103 6.75 3.04 14.96
N PHE A 104 5.48 2.68 15.00
CA PHE A 104 4.47 3.34 15.82
C PHE A 104 4.11 2.58 17.11
N GLN A 105 4.73 1.43 17.36
CA GLN A 105 4.45 0.59 18.53
C GLN A 105 5.68 0.34 19.41
N ASP A 106 6.89 0.57 18.91
CA ASP A 106 8.12 0.32 19.64
C ASP A 106 8.53 1.54 20.48
N ASP A 107 8.94 1.32 21.71
CA ASP A 107 9.33 2.37 22.64
C ASP A 107 10.52 3.19 22.13
N ASP A 108 11.42 2.58 21.36
CA ASP A 108 12.57 3.24 20.73
C ASP A 108 12.15 4.36 19.78
N TYR A 109 10.95 4.28 19.21
CA TYR A 109 10.42 5.26 18.26
C TYR A 109 9.41 6.25 18.87
N MET A 110 9.30 6.29 20.20
CA MET A 110 8.35 7.19 20.90
C MET A 110 8.51 8.67 20.50
N LEU A 111 9.74 9.09 20.20
CA LEU A 111 10.06 10.47 19.80
C LEU A 111 10.31 10.62 18.28
N GLY A 112 9.95 9.63 17.50
CA GLY A 112 10.12 9.60 16.05
C GLY A 112 11.02 8.44 15.60
N SER A 113 10.97 8.10 14.32
CA SER A 113 11.78 7.06 13.70
C SER A 113 12.81 7.68 12.76
N VAL A 114 12.48 7.88 11.50
CA VAL A 114 13.37 8.46 10.47
C VAL A 114 13.85 9.87 10.86
N CYS A 115 13.02 10.63 11.56
CA CYS A 115 13.31 11.99 12.03
C CYS A 115 13.82 12.02 13.48
N HIS A 116 14.15 10.87 14.09
CA HIS A 116 14.66 10.82 15.45
C HIS A 116 16.02 11.56 15.55
N PRO A 117 16.25 12.38 16.60
CA PRO A 117 17.49 13.13 16.75
C PRO A 117 18.71 12.21 17.00
N ASP A 118 18.51 11.07 17.65
CA ASP A 118 19.54 10.05 17.82
C ASP A 118 19.61 9.17 16.55
N LYS A 119 20.76 9.18 15.89
CA LYS A 119 21.00 8.44 14.64
C LYS A 119 21.15 6.93 14.81
N ARG A 120 21.10 6.44 16.05
CA ARG A 120 21.14 5.00 16.37
C ARG A 120 19.75 4.36 16.41
N VAL A 121 18.73 5.17 16.42
CA VAL A 121 17.32 4.75 16.40
C VAL A 121 16.79 4.62 14.98
#